data_4a468c7f939ac145ad42bc1618a3440b
#
_entry.id   4a468c7f939ac145ad42bc1618a3440b
#
_cell.length_a   1.000
_cell.length_b   1.000
_cell.length_c   1.000
_cell.angle_alpha   90.00
_cell.angle_beta   90.00
_cell.angle_gamma   90.00
#
_symmetry.space_group_name_H-M   'P 1'
#
loop_
_entity.id
_entity.type
_entity.pdbx_description
1 polymer ?
#
loop_
_entity_poly.entity_id
_entity_poly.type
_entity_poly.pdbx_seq_one_letter_code
_entity_poly.pdbx_strand_id
1 'polypeptide(L)'
;MLKWFKPRTLSAIAYAFAVCLGGMASTDARAESVLKVIPHADLKNLDPIWTTAYITRNHGYMIYDTLFAMDESFTPQPQMVEDWTTSEDGLTWTFNLRAGLKWHDGADVTAADCVASLERWGKRDGMGQQLFGAMESLTAEDADTIVMKLSEPYGLVLESIGKISSNVPFMMPARVAATDAFEQIDDYTGSGPFVFQKDEWVPGSTVVYTKFNDYVPRSEPASAASGGKIAKVDKVIWTYFPDQTTAMNALMAGEIDFFESPSNDLMPILEANPDVTAEINDPLGNIGFSRFNHLLPPFDDVDVRRAAIMAMKQEDYLAGAFGDQKFWSTCYSVFPCGTPLTNDVGSDLMRTGDIEAAKAALAATSYDGTPVVIMQPTDVPALSAFSLITAEKLRDIGMTVEVQAMDWSTLTSRRALRDPVADGGWNIFHTWWIGADVIDPMAIAFSGNPDAGWFGWPTDAELETARTAFAKASTLDEKQKLGAKVQERLWAIGASGQLGQFFTPVAYRNNVEGLIKSPVQFFWNMSVE
;
A
#
# COMPACT_ATOMS: atom_id res chain seq x y z
N MET A 1 -30.62 -58.92 71.26
CA MET A 1 -30.78 -60.37 71.01
C MET A 1 -29.77 -60.82 69.97
N LEU A 2 -28.97 -61.78 70.36
CA LEU A 2 -27.98 -62.55 69.62
C LEU A 2 -28.51 -63.19 68.34
N LYS A 3 -27.65 -63.34 67.31
CA LYS A 3 -27.29 -64.59 66.63
C LYS A 3 -26.24 -64.23 65.56
N TRP A 4 -25.09 -64.63 65.85
CA TRP A 4 -24.09 -65.56 65.32
C TRP A 4 -24.50 -66.24 64.01
N PHE A 5 -23.59 -66.10 62.92
CA PHE A 5 -23.17 -67.27 62.16
C PHE A 5 -21.77 -67.02 61.49
N LYS A 6 -21.03 -68.12 61.52
CA LYS A 6 -19.61 -68.31 61.22
C LYS A 6 -19.27 -68.31 59.70
N PRO A 7 -17.97 -68.37 59.37
CA PRO A 7 -17.42 -68.04 58.01
C PRO A 7 -17.42 -69.28 57.10
N ARG A 8 -17.37 -69.00 55.76
CA ARG A 8 -17.01 -69.99 54.74
C ARG A 8 -15.85 -69.54 53.93
N THR A 9 -14.88 -70.41 53.84
CA THR A 9 -13.59 -70.48 53.19
C THR A 9 -13.63 -70.30 51.68
N LEU A 10 -12.63 -69.54 51.17
CA LEU A 10 -11.73 -69.75 50.02
C LEU A 10 -12.27 -70.26 48.68
N SER A 11 -12.03 -69.48 47.65
CA SER A 11 -11.33 -69.99 46.47
C SER A 11 -10.66 -68.79 45.76
N ALA A 12 -9.33 -68.81 45.67
CA ALA A 12 -8.49 -67.87 44.92
C ALA A 12 -8.66 -68.19 43.43
N ILE A 13 -9.10 -67.19 42.65
CA ILE A 13 -8.95 -67.20 41.19
C ILE A 13 -8.05 -66.06 40.88
N ALA A 14 -6.81 -66.38 40.43
CA ALA A 14 -5.83 -65.44 39.88
C ALA A 14 -6.30 -65.01 38.52
N TYR A 15 -6.75 -63.74 38.39
CA TYR A 15 -6.89 -63.08 37.10
C TYR A 15 -5.56 -62.33 36.78
N ALA A 16 -4.88 -62.86 35.77
CA ALA A 16 -3.74 -62.17 35.17
C ALA A 16 -4.27 -60.95 34.40
N PHE A 17 -4.07 -59.74 34.94
CA PHE A 17 -4.24 -58.48 34.21
C PHE A 17 -3.03 -58.30 33.26
N ALA A 18 -3.22 -58.58 31.99
CA ALA A 18 -2.32 -58.10 30.92
C ALA A 18 -2.49 -56.60 30.81
N VAL A 19 -1.54 -55.82 31.35
CA VAL A 19 -1.44 -54.38 31.13
C VAL A 19 -0.97 -54.19 29.69
N CYS A 20 -1.88 -53.95 28.77
CA CYS A 20 -1.55 -53.33 27.47
C CYS A 20 -1.10 -51.88 27.73
N LEU A 21 0.21 -51.66 27.80
CA LEU A 21 0.80 -50.35 27.65
C LEU A 21 0.60 -49.93 26.17
N GLY A 22 -0.59 -49.42 25.86
CA GLY A 22 -0.79 -48.61 24.67
C GLY A 22 0.01 -47.30 24.84
N GLY A 23 1.13 -47.19 24.16
CA GLY A 23 1.85 -45.92 24.05
C GLY A 23 0.89 -44.88 23.43
N MET A 24 0.29 -44.04 24.29
CA MET A 24 -0.24 -42.76 23.82
C MET A 24 0.96 -41.95 23.33
N ALA A 25 1.18 -41.95 22.03
CA ALA A 25 1.96 -40.89 21.41
C ALA A 25 1.23 -39.59 21.74
N SER A 26 1.70 -38.88 22.76
CA SER A 26 1.33 -37.47 22.95
C SER A 26 1.79 -36.76 21.68
N THR A 27 0.87 -36.50 20.78
CA THR A 27 1.07 -35.41 19.84
C THR A 27 1.18 -34.18 20.73
N ASP A 28 2.39 -33.68 20.92
CA ASP A 28 2.61 -32.36 21.49
C ASP A 28 1.76 -31.39 20.63
N ALA A 29 0.60 -31.01 21.15
CA ALA A 29 -0.19 -29.94 20.58
C ALA A 29 0.64 -28.67 20.79
N ARG A 30 1.47 -28.32 19.80
CA ARG A 30 2.17 -27.04 19.76
C ARG A 30 1.09 -25.96 19.83
N ALA A 31 1.24 -25.03 20.78
CA ALA A 31 0.36 -23.87 20.84
C ALA A 31 0.40 -23.13 19.51
N GLU A 32 -0.74 -22.69 19.00
CA GLU A 32 -0.86 -21.90 17.78
C GLU A 32 -0.01 -20.63 17.93
N SER A 33 0.91 -20.41 16.99
CA SER A 33 1.75 -19.21 16.97
C SER A 33 0.98 -18.06 16.31
N VAL A 34 0.81 -16.96 17.03
CA VAL A 34 -0.01 -15.81 16.60
C VAL A 34 0.81 -14.54 16.63
N LEU A 35 0.84 -13.82 15.52
CA LEU A 35 1.38 -12.46 15.44
C LEU A 35 0.22 -11.46 15.51
N LYS A 36 0.21 -10.62 16.54
CA LYS A 36 -0.82 -9.60 16.76
C LYS A 36 -0.30 -8.23 16.34
N VAL A 37 -1.00 -7.57 15.44
CA VAL A 37 -0.56 -6.36 14.75
C VAL A 37 -1.57 -5.24 14.94
N ILE A 38 -1.07 -4.03 15.17
CA ILE A 38 -1.83 -2.79 14.98
C ILE A 38 -1.51 -2.27 13.59
N PRO A 39 -2.44 -2.31 12.64
CA PRO A 39 -2.25 -1.76 11.30
C PRO A 39 -2.32 -0.22 11.33
N HIS A 40 -1.74 0.45 10.32
CA HIS A 40 -1.77 1.90 10.21
C HIS A 40 -3.17 2.50 9.96
N ALA A 41 -4.13 1.69 9.51
CA ALA A 41 -5.50 2.10 9.24
C ALA A 41 -6.48 0.91 9.33
N ASP A 42 -7.77 1.20 9.45
CA ASP A 42 -8.83 0.19 9.39
C ASP A 42 -9.02 -0.36 7.96
N LEU A 43 -9.14 -1.69 7.84
CA LEU A 43 -9.37 -2.37 6.56
C LEU A 43 -10.87 -2.47 6.27
N LYS A 44 -11.38 -1.64 5.36
CA LYS A 44 -12.78 -1.68 4.88
C LYS A 44 -12.90 -2.06 3.41
N ASN A 45 -11.95 -1.63 2.58
CA ASN A 45 -11.88 -1.98 1.17
C ASN A 45 -10.96 -3.17 0.99
N LEU A 46 -11.44 -4.26 0.38
CA LEU A 46 -10.71 -5.52 0.28
C LEU A 46 -10.11 -5.78 -1.12
N ASP A 47 -10.39 -4.91 -2.09
CA ASP A 47 -9.93 -5.05 -3.48
C ASP A 47 -8.68 -4.19 -3.74
N PRO A 48 -7.48 -4.79 -3.82
CA PRO A 48 -6.23 -4.06 -3.99
C PRO A 48 -6.02 -3.52 -5.42
N ILE A 49 -6.84 -3.93 -6.39
CA ILE A 49 -6.83 -3.37 -7.74
C ILE A 49 -7.74 -2.14 -7.81
N TRP A 50 -8.88 -2.16 -7.11
CA TRP A 50 -9.84 -1.06 -7.14
C TRP A 50 -9.32 0.22 -6.47
N THR A 51 -8.53 0.11 -5.37
CA THR A 51 -8.04 1.25 -4.58
C THR A 51 -6.53 1.28 -4.44
N THR A 52 -5.98 2.50 -4.28
CA THR A 52 -4.56 2.74 -3.95
C THR A 52 -4.31 2.82 -2.43
N ALA A 53 -5.28 2.48 -1.58
CA ALA A 53 -5.12 2.52 -0.13
C ALA A 53 -4.11 1.48 0.35
N TYR A 54 -3.10 1.92 1.11
CA TYR A 54 -2.01 1.04 1.55
C TYR A 54 -2.44 -0.09 2.47
N ILE A 55 -3.47 0.13 3.29
CA ILE A 55 -4.02 -0.95 4.11
C ILE A 55 -4.60 -2.08 3.24
N THR A 56 -5.24 -1.74 2.12
CA THR A 56 -5.77 -2.71 1.16
C THR A 56 -4.63 -3.39 0.37
N ARG A 57 -3.55 -2.66 0.03
CA ARG A 57 -2.34 -3.25 -0.55
C ARG A 57 -1.70 -4.25 0.41
N ASN A 58 -1.54 -3.89 1.70
CA ASN A 58 -0.99 -4.79 2.72
C ASN A 58 -1.86 -6.05 2.87
N HIS A 59 -3.21 -5.91 2.86
CA HIS A 59 -4.14 -7.03 2.77
C HIS A 59 -3.89 -7.87 1.51
N GLY A 60 -3.70 -7.23 0.35
CA GLY A 60 -3.38 -7.92 -0.89
C GLY A 60 -2.13 -8.80 -0.78
N TYR A 61 -1.06 -8.30 -0.20
CA TYR A 61 0.16 -9.07 0.03
C TYR A 61 -0.01 -10.25 1.01
N MET A 62 -0.96 -10.18 1.92
CA MET A 62 -1.26 -11.34 2.77
C MET A 62 -1.81 -12.51 1.96
N ILE A 63 -2.70 -12.24 1.00
CA ILE A 63 -3.55 -13.26 0.38
C ILE A 63 -3.26 -13.55 -1.10
N TYR A 64 -2.57 -12.65 -1.81
CA TYR A 64 -2.24 -12.81 -3.23
C TYR A 64 -0.73 -12.93 -3.44
N ASP A 65 -0.34 -13.49 -4.57
CA ASP A 65 1.03 -13.46 -5.06
C ASP A 65 1.12 -12.72 -6.41
N THR A 66 2.33 -12.51 -6.94
CA THR A 66 2.63 -11.73 -8.13
C THR A 66 3.53 -12.52 -9.09
N LEU A 67 3.52 -12.19 -10.38
CA LEU A 67 4.43 -12.83 -11.35
C LEU A 67 5.88 -12.50 -11.07
N PHE A 68 6.17 -11.23 -10.83
CA PHE A 68 7.46 -10.69 -10.39
C PHE A 68 7.26 -9.88 -9.11
N ALA A 69 8.33 -9.63 -8.38
CA ALA A 69 8.31 -8.79 -7.19
C ALA A 69 9.64 -8.03 -7.06
N MET A 70 9.61 -6.79 -6.54
CA MET A 70 10.81 -5.99 -6.31
C MET A 70 11.59 -6.50 -5.11
N ASP A 71 12.92 -6.59 -5.27
CA ASP A 71 13.85 -6.76 -4.16
C ASP A 71 14.16 -5.42 -3.44
N GLU A 72 15.03 -5.45 -2.43
CA GLU A 72 15.43 -4.27 -1.65
C GLU A 72 16.16 -3.19 -2.49
N SER A 73 16.67 -3.56 -3.67
CA SER A 73 17.31 -2.65 -4.63
C SER A 73 16.34 -2.13 -5.70
N PHE A 74 15.04 -2.40 -5.57
CA PHE A 74 14.00 -2.11 -6.56
C PHE A 74 14.26 -2.77 -7.92
N THR A 75 14.92 -3.95 -7.92
CA THR A 75 15.12 -4.76 -9.11
C THR A 75 14.05 -5.85 -9.16
N PRO A 76 13.30 -5.99 -10.29
CA PRO A 76 12.30 -7.04 -10.42
C PRO A 76 12.93 -8.44 -10.40
N GLN A 77 12.45 -9.29 -9.50
CA GLN A 77 12.82 -10.69 -9.37
C GLN A 77 11.62 -11.58 -9.71
N PRO A 78 11.81 -12.77 -10.32
CA PRO A 78 10.71 -13.69 -10.57
C PRO A 78 10.11 -14.16 -9.23
N GLN A 79 8.76 -14.28 -9.19
CA GLN A 79 8.04 -14.74 -7.98
C GLN A 79 7.16 -15.96 -8.31
N MET A 80 6.05 -15.83 -9.04
CA MET A 80 5.29 -16.97 -9.55
C MET A 80 5.88 -17.52 -10.86
N VAL A 81 6.66 -16.72 -11.58
CA VAL A 81 7.40 -17.13 -12.78
C VAL A 81 8.62 -17.94 -12.38
N GLU A 82 8.85 -19.08 -13.05
CA GLU A 82 10.07 -19.88 -12.94
C GLU A 82 11.19 -19.26 -13.77
N ASP A 83 10.92 -19.07 -15.05
CA ASP A 83 11.83 -18.45 -16.02
C ASP A 83 11.08 -17.63 -17.07
N TRP A 84 11.81 -16.79 -17.80
CA TRP A 84 11.27 -16.01 -18.90
C TRP A 84 12.29 -15.82 -20.01
N THR A 85 11.80 -15.55 -21.22
CA THR A 85 12.61 -15.21 -22.38
C THR A 85 12.07 -13.96 -23.07
N THR A 86 12.98 -13.27 -23.76
CA THR A 86 12.65 -12.10 -24.57
C THR A 86 13.25 -12.28 -25.95
N SER A 87 12.50 -11.97 -27.02
CA SER A 87 13.00 -11.98 -28.40
C SER A 87 14.10 -10.94 -28.60
N GLU A 88 14.95 -11.10 -29.63
CA GLU A 88 16.08 -10.19 -29.91
C GLU A 88 15.64 -8.74 -30.15
N ASP A 89 14.44 -8.53 -30.69
CA ASP A 89 13.84 -7.21 -30.91
C ASP A 89 13.15 -6.62 -29.65
N GLY A 90 13.08 -7.41 -28.55
CA GLY A 90 12.46 -6.98 -27.30
C GLY A 90 10.93 -6.93 -27.34
N LEU A 91 10.29 -7.44 -28.41
CA LEU A 91 8.85 -7.31 -28.62
C LEU A 91 8.03 -8.52 -28.14
N THR A 92 8.64 -9.70 -28.00
CA THR A 92 7.95 -10.89 -27.51
C THR A 92 8.56 -11.36 -26.21
N TRP A 93 7.73 -11.45 -25.18
CA TRP A 93 8.08 -11.92 -23.84
C TRP A 93 7.30 -13.19 -23.55
N THR A 94 8.00 -14.25 -23.13
CA THR A 94 7.40 -15.52 -22.71
C THR A 94 7.74 -15.77 -21.26
N PHE A 95 6.71 -16.01 -20.42
CA PHE A 95 6.86 -16.26 -18.98
C PHE A 95 6.32 -17.65 -18.68
N ASN A 96 7.12 -18.51 -18.02
CA ASN A 96 6.73 -19.84 -17.58
C ASN A 96 6.46 -19.82 -16.07
N LEU A 97 5.29 -20.31 -15.64
CA LEU A 97 4.92 -20.37 -14.23
C LEU A 97 5.66 -21.53 -13.52
N ARG A 98 5.95 -21.35 -12.23
CA ARG A 98 6.48 -22.42 -11.36
C ARG A 98 5.44 -23.51 -11.18
N ALA A 99 5.90 -24.75 -11.04
CA ALA A 99 5.03 -25.87 -10.69
C ALA A 99 4.48 -25.78 -9.26
N GLY A 100 3.29 -26.33 -9.05
CA GLY A 100 2.67 -26.50 -7.74
C GLY A 100 2.01 -25.26 -7.15
N LEU A 101 1.83 -24.19 -7.92
CA LEU A 101 1.08 -23.01 -7.48
C LEU A 101 -0.40 -23.35 -7.31
N LYS A 102 -0.96 -22.98 -6.14
CA LYS A 102 -2.36 -23.25 -5.78
C LYS A 102 -3.09 -22.01 -5.35
N TRP A 103 -4.38 -21.94 -5.67
CA TRP A 103 -5.31 -21.04 -5.03
C TRP A 103 -5.70 -21.53 -3.63
N HIS A 104 -6.19 -20.66 -2.79
CA HIS A 104 -6.63 -20.99 -1.42
C HIS A 104 -7.79 -22.00 -1.40
N ASP A 105 -8.54 -22.15 -2.48
CA ASP A 105 -9.60 -23.16 -2.64
C ASP A 105 -9.08 -24.53 -3.14
N GLY A 106 -7.76 -24.66 -3.35
CA GLY A 106 -7.08 -25.88 -3.75
C GLY A 106 -6.97 -26.09 -5.27
N ALA A 107 -7.57 -25.23 -6.11
CA ALA A 107 -7.42 -25.27 -7.55
C ALA A 107 -6.00 -24.85 -7.98
N ASP A 108 -5.53 -25.32 -9.15
CA ASP A 108 -4.26 -24.91 -9.71
C ASP A 108 -4.33 -23.46 -10.24
N VAL A 109 -3.24 -22.71 -10.05
CA VAL A 109 -3.05 -21.42 -10.71
C VAL A 109 -2.67 -21.69 -12.17
N THR A 110 -3.27 -20.96 -13.10
CA THR A 110 -3.02 -21.11 -14.53
C THR A 110 -2.57 -19.80 -15.19
N ALA A 111 -1.93 -19.91 -16.36
CA ALA A 111 -1.58 -18.76 -17.18
C ALA A 111 -2.81 -17.90 -17.57
N ALA A 112 -3.97 -18.54 -17.77
CA ALA A 112 -5.22 -17.82 -18.06
C ALA A 112 -5.68 -16.94 -16.88
N ASP A 113 -5.48 -17.37 -15.63
CA ASP A 113 -5.75 -16.55 -14.44
C ASP A 113 -4.85 -15.33 -14.41
N CYS A 114 -3.56 -15.53 -14.71
CA CYS A 114 -2.57 -14.46 -14.72
C CYS A 114 -2.86 -13.43 -15.83
N VAL A 115 -3.23 -13.89 -17.04
CA VAL A 115 -3.63 -13.01 -18.14
C VAL A 115 -4.83 -12.15 -17.74
N ALA A 116 -5.90 -12.76 -17.21
CA ALA A 116 -7.09 -12.03 -16.77
C ALA A 116 -6.78 -11.02 -15.67
N SER A 117 -5.88 -11.38 -14.74
CA SER A 117 -5.44 -10.50 -13.65
C SER A 117 -4.68 -9.29 -14.16
N LEU A 118 -3.74 -9.48 -15.08
CA LEU A 118 -3.00 -8.38 -15.72
C LEU A 118 -3.91 -7.46 -16.53
N GLU A 119 -4.89 -8.01 -17.26
CA GLU A 119 -5.86 -7.22 -18.03
C GLU A 119 -6.74 -6.34 -17.10
N ARG A 120 -7.15 -6.87 -15.94
CA ARG A 120 -7.89 -6.09 -14.94
C ARG A 120 -7.01 -4.99 -14.34
N TRP A 121 -5.80 -5.34 -13.90
CA TRP A 121 -4.83 -4.41 -13.32
C TRP A 121 -4.44 -3.30 -14.30
N GLY A 122 -4.17 -3.63 -15.56
CA GLY A 122 -3.76 -2.68 -16.61
C GLY A 122 -4.76 -1.55 -16.87
N LYS A 123 -6.04 -1.72 -16.47
CA LYS A 123 -7.05 -0.66 -16.58
C LYS A 123 -6.97 0.36 -15.43
N ARG A 124 -6.33 0.02 -14.32
CA ARG A 124 -6.30 0.83 -13.08
C ARG A 124 -4.95 1.47 -12.80
N ASP A 125 -3.86 0.77 -13.07
CA ASP A 125 -2.52 1.21 -12.71
C ASP A 125 -1.85 2.03 -13.82
N GLY A 126 -1.08 3.07 -13.44
CA GLY A 126 -0.43 3.96 -14.42
C GLY A 126 0.65 3.28 -15.25
N MET A 127 1.48 2.40 -14.65
CA MET A 127 2.44 1.60 -15.41
C MET A 127 1.72 0.54 -16.26
N GLY A 128 0.65 -0.04 -15.72
CA GLY A 128 -0.19 -0.98 -16.44
C GLY A 128 -0.79 -0.36 -17.69
N GLN A 129 -1.36 0.83 -17.60
CA GLN A 129 -1.93 1.56 -18.74
C GLN A 129 -0.87 1.83 -19.82
N GLN A 130 0.35 2.23 -19.43
CA GLN A 130 1.45 2.45 -20.38
C GLN A 130 1.91 1.13 -21.03
N LEU A 131 2.06 0.06 -20.25
CA LEU A 131 2.42 -1.26 -20.77
C LEU A 131 1.36 -1.77 -21.77
N PHE A 132 0.07 -1.71 -21.41
CA PHE A 132 -1.02 -2.12 -22.30
C PHE A 132 -1.17 -1.20 -23.52
N GLY A 133 -0.79 0.06 -23.43
CA GLY A 133 -0.71 0.98 -24.57
C GLY A 133 0.35 0.59 -25.61
N ALA A 134 1.44 -0.05 -25.17
CA ALA A 134 2.49 -0.59 -26.03
C ALA A 134 2.26 -2.06 -26.44
N MET A 135 1.21 -2.70 -25.92
CA MET A 135 0.94 -4.14 -26.12
C MET A 135 0.09 -4.40 -27.35
N GLU A 136 0.47 -5.41 -28.13
CA GLU A 136 -0.33 -5.98 -29.23
C GLU A 136 -1.26 -7.07 -28.71
N SER A 137 -0.73 -7.98 -27.87
CA SER A 137 -1.51 -9.09 -27.30
C SER A 137 -0.90 -9.63 -26.02
N LEU A 138 -1.78 -10.19 -25.16
CA LEU A 138 -1.42 -10.95 -23.96
C LEU A 138 -2.25 -12.24 -23.97
N THR A 139 -1.60 -13.40 -23.99
CA THR A 139 -2.29 -14.69 -24.15
C THR A 139 -1.71 -15.77 -23.25
N ALA A 140 -2.55 -16.69 -22.79
CA ALA A 140 -2.12 -17.96 -22.26
C ALA A 140 -1.96 -18.95 -23.42
N GLU A 141 -0.74 -19.41 -23.68
CA GLU A 141 -0.45 -20.36 -24.75
C GLU A 141 -0.83 -21.78 -24.33
N ASP A 142 -0.61 -22.10 -23.06
CA ASP A 142 -1.03 -23.33 -22.39
C ASP A 142 -1.36 -23.05 -20.91
N ALA A 143 -1.38 -24.09 -20.06
CA ALA A 143 -1.72 -23.94 -18.64
C ALA A 143 -0.70 -23.09 -17.86
N ASP A 144 0.57 -23.11 -18.25
CA ASP A 144 1.67 -22.54 -17.48
C ASP A 144 2.42 -21.44 -18.24
N THR A 145 2.15 -21.23 -19.53
CA THR A 145 2.89 -20.31 -20.40
C THR A 145 2.09 -19.07 -20.76
N ILE A 146 2.62 -17.89 -20.42
CA ILE A 146 2.06 -16.58 -20.79
C ILE A 146 2.92 -15.97 -21.87
N VAL A 147 2.30 -15.50 -22.96
CA VAL A 147 2.98 -14.80 -24.05
C VAL A 147 2.45 -13.37 -24.15
N MET A 148 3.36 -12.39 -24.00
CA MET A 148 3.10 -10.96 -24.18
C MET A 148 3.80 -10.49 -25.46
N LYS A 149 3.05 -9.89 -26.38
CA LYS A 149 3.60 -9.27 -27.58
C LYS A 149 3.38 -7.76 -27.52
N LEU A 150 4.44 -7.00 -27.77
CA LEU A 150 4.42 -5.56 -27.83
C LEU A 150 4.37 -5.09 -29.29
N SER A 151 3.64 -4.02 -29.55
CA SER A 151 3.61 -3.34 -30.84
C SER A 151 4.79 -2.37 -31.04
N GLU A 152 5.41 -1.96 -29.92
CA GLU A 152 6.59 -1.09 -29.90
C GLU A 152 7.43 -1.41 -28.64
N PRO A 153 8.75 -1.10 -28.63
CA PRO A 153 9.60 -1.32 -27.48
C PRO A 153 9.10 -0.57 -26.23
N TYR A 154 9.03 -1.28 -25.11
CA TYR A 154 8.70 -0.76 -23.79
C TYR A 154 9.76 -1.21 -22.78
N GLY A 155 10.51 -0.25 -22.22
CA GLY A 155 11.70 -0.53 -21.41
C GLY A 155 11.42 -0.88 -19.94
N LEU A 156 10.14 -1.01 -19.53
CA LEU A 156 9.75 -1.20 -18.12
C LEU A 156 8.80 -2.39 -17.92
N VAL A 157 8.91 -3.44 -18.76
CA VAL A 157 7.99 -4.61 -18.70
C VAL A 157 8.06 -5.25 -17.32
N LEU A 158 9.24 -5.64 -16.85
CA LEU A 158 9.42 -6.33 -15.58
C LEU A 158 9.14 -5.42 -14.39
N GLU A 159 9.54 -4.14 -14.47
CA GLU A 159 9.24 -3.13 -13.46
C GLU A 159 7.73 -2.92 -13.31
N SER A 160 6.97 -2.98 -14.41
CA SER A 160 5.51 -2.83 -14.38
C SER A 160 4.83 -4.02 -13.70
N ILE A 161 5.15 -5.25 -14.14
CA ILE A 161 4.49 -6.46 -13.61
C ILE A 161 5.09 -6.96 -12.29
N GLY A 162 6.17 -6.32 -11.80
CA GLY A 162 6.82 -6.60 -10.51
C GLY A 162 6.72 -5.46 -9.51
N LYS A 163 6.02 -4.35 -9.82
CA LYS A 163 5.95 -3.18 -8.94
C LYS A 163 5.49 -3.53 -7.53
N ILE A 164 6.10 -2.86 -6.54
CA ILE A 164 5.89 -3.16 -5.12
C ILE A 164 4.68 -2.43 -4.51
N SER A 165 4.27 -1.33 -5.11
CA SER A 165 3.16 -0.46 -4.64
C SER A 165 2.83 0.56 -5.75
N SER A 166 1.70 1.24 -5.76
CA SER A 166 0.35 0.91 -5.30
C SER A 166 -0.37 0.18 -6.44
N ASN A 167 -1.57 -0.35 -6.28
CA ASN A 167 -2.19 -1.20 -7.29
C ASN A 167 -1.19 -2.24 -7.84
N VAL A 168 -0.65 -3.04 -6.93
CA VAL A 168 0.27 -4.14 -7.27
C VAL A 168 -0.44 -5.12 -8.20
N PRO A 169 0.23 -5.65 -9.25
CA PRO A 169 -0.37 -6.62 -10.16
C PRO A 169 -0.54 -7.99 -9.49
N PHE A 170 -1.45 -8.05 -8.52
CA PHE A 170 -1.80 -9.29 -7.82
C PHE A 170 -2.53 -10.26 -8.74
N MET A 171 -2.11 -11.52 -8.72
CA MET A 171 -2.77 -12.59 -9.46
C MET A 171 -4.00 -13.06 -8.70
N MET A 172 -5.13 -13.19 -9.43
CA MET A 172 -6.43 -13.59 -8.94
C MET A 172 -6.98 -14.71 -9.83
N PRO A 173 -7.85 -15.61 -9.33
CA PRO A 173 -8.56 -16.53 -10.21
C PRO A 173 -9.27 -15.78 -11.34
N ALA A 174 -9.29 -16.33 -12.56
CA ALA A 174 -9.89 -15.67 -13.73
C ALA A 174 -11.36 -15.27 -13.50
N ARG A 175 -12.11 -16.06 -12.72
CA ARG A 175 -13.50 -15.73 -12.31
C ARG A 175 -13.59 -14.44 -11.49
N VAL A 176 -12.57 -14.17 -10.65
CA VAL A 176 -12.49 -12.95 -9.83
C VAL A 176 -11.98 -11.78 -10.66
N ALA A 177 -10.93 -12.03 -11.46
CA ALA A 177 -10.34 -11.03 -12.35
C ALA A 177 -11.32 -10.56 -13.47
N ALA A 178 -12.37 -11.34 -13.78
CA ALA A 178 -13.43 -10.94 -14.70
C ALA A 178 -14.33 -9.82 -14.16
N THR A 179 -14.27 -9.50 -12.84
CA THR A 179 -14.96 -8.33 -12.28
C THR A 179 -14.42 -7.05 -12.92
N ASP A 180 -15.31 -6.12 -13.27
CA ASP A 180 -14.90 -4.85 -13.85
C ASP A 180 -13.85 -4.16 -12.95
N ALA A 181 -12.83 -3.57 -13.55
CA ALA A 181 -11.73 -2.97 -12.80
C ALA A 181 -12.15 -1.75 -11.94
N PHE A 182 -13.31 -1.17 -12.22
CA PHE A 182 -13.92 -0.05 -11.48
C PHE A 182 -15.00 -0.51 -10.48
N GLU A 183 -15.25 -1.84 -10.38
CA GLU A 183 -16.11 -2.45 -9.37
C GLU A 183 -15.28 -3.29 -8.40
N GLN A 184 -15.70 -3.35 -7.13
CA GLN A 184 -15.00 -4.13 -6.11
C GLN A 184 -15.35 -5.62 -6.24
N ILE A 185 -14.35 -6.48 -6.00
CA ILE A 185 -14.54 -7.93 -5.91
C ILE A 185 -15.28 -8.32 -4.63
N ASP A 186 -15.93 -9.47 -4.64
CA ASP A 186 -16.61 -10.11 -3.50
C ASP A 186 -16.06 -11.50 -3.13
N ASP A 187 -15.22 -12.07 -4.00
CA ASP A 187 -14.44 -13.29 -3.78
C ASP A 187 -12.97 -12.91 -3.52
N TYR A 188 -12.43 -13.31 -2.37
CA TYR A 188 -11.08 -12.98 -1.90
C TYR A 188 -10.16 -14.21 -1.94
N THR A 189 -10.42 -15.16 -2.81
CA THR A 189 -9.55 -16.31 -3.06
C THR A 189 -8.22 -15.83 -3.65
N GLY A 190 -7.14 -16.09 -2.94
CA GLY A 190 -5.77 -15.74 -3.35
C GLY A 190 -4.88 -16.95 -3.49
N SER A 191 -3.58 -16.71 -3.71
CA SER A 191 -2.51 -17.72 -3.81
C SER A 191 -1.31 -17.37 -2.93
N GLY A 192 -1.46 -16.38 -2.05
CA GLY A 192 -0.41 -15.88 -1.16
C GLY A 192 -0.19 -16.77 0.07
N PRO A 193 0.78 -16.39 0.94
CA PRO A 193 1.20 -17.21 2.08
C PRO A 193 0.17 -17.32 3.20
N PHE A 194 -0.87 -16.48 3.21
CA PHE A 194 -1.94 -16.49 4.20
C PHE A 194 -3.32 -16.47 3.56
N VAL A 195 -4.31 -17.04 4.26
CA VAL A 195 -5.72 -17.08 3.87
C VAL A 195 -6.51 -16.08 4.71
N PHE A 196 -7.26 -15.20 4.07
CA PHE A 196 -8.16 -14.26 4.74
C PHE A 196 -9.37 -14.99 5.34
N GLN A 197 -9.65 -14.74 6.63
CA GLN A 197 -10.78 -15.33 7.34
C GLN A 197 -11.95 -14.34 7.36
N LYS A 198 -12.74 -14.35 6.28
CA LYS A 198 -13.84 -13.41 6.05
C LYS A 198 -14.86 -13.41 7.20
N ASP A 199 -15.14 -14.57 7.78
CA ASP A 199 -16.11 -14.72 8.87
C ASP A 199 -15.58 -14.16 10.22
N GLU A 200 -14.26 -13.97 10.34
CA GLU A 200 -13.60 -13.35 11.49
C GLU A 200 -13.25 -11.86 11.24
N TRP A 201 -13.62 -11.32 10.09
CA TRP A 201 -13.39 -9.91 9.77
C TRP A 201 -14.51 -9.04 10.33
N VAL A 202 -14.14 -8.08 11.17
CA VAL A 202 -15.04 -7.08 11.75
C VAL A 202 -14.50 -5.69 11.41
N PRO A 203 -15.05 -4.99 10.41
CA PRO A 203 -14.63 -3.61 10.06
C PRO A 203 -14.63 -2.69 11.27
N GLY A 204 -13.56 -1.91 11.43
CA GLY A 204 -13.35 -1.04 12.59
C GLY A 204 -12.77 -1.76 13.82
N SER A 205 -12.45 -3.05 13.73
CA SER A 205 -11.96 -3.83 14.86
C SER A 205 -10.89 -4.84 14.51
N THR A 206 -11.20 -5.88 13.72
CA THR A 206 -10.32 -7.06 13.60
C THR A 206 -10.30 -7.62 12.19
N VAL A 207 -9.10 -8.04 11.75
CA VAL A 207 -8.88 -8.82 10.53
C VAL A 207 -8.04 -10.02 10.88
N VAL A 208 -8.41 -11.21 10.40
CA VAL A 208 -7.73 -12.46 10.72
C VAL A 208 -7.23 -13.14 9.46
N TYR A 209 -5.99 -13.60 9.51
CA TYR A 209 -5.34 -14.38 8.46
C TYR A 209 -4.75 -15.65 9.05
N THR A 210 -4.93 -16.79 8.38
CA THR A 210 -4.32 -18.06 8.75
C THR A 210 -3.30 -18.50 7.72
N LYS A 211 -2.28 -19.22 8.13
CA LYS A 211 -1.25 -19.75 7.25
C LYS A 211 -1.87 -20.62 6.15
N PHE A 212 -1.45 -20.42 4.90
CA PHE A 212 -1.74 -21.32 3.79
C PHE A 212 -0.71 -22.43 3.72
N ASN A 213 -1.09 -23.65 4.11
CA ASN A 213 -0.15 -24.77 4.22
C ASN A 213 0.36 -25.29 2.87
N ASP A 214 -0.41 -25.09 1.78
CA ASP A 214 -0.04 -25.51 0.44
C ASP A 214 0.72 -24.41 -0.33
N TYR A 215 1.04 -23.28 0.32
CA TYR A 215 1.89 -22.26 -0.30
C TYR A 215 3.29 -22.79 -0.54
N VAL A 216 3.78 -22.63 -1.77
CA VAL A 216 5.14 -23.03 -2.16
C VAL A 216 6.03 -21.79 -2.23
N PRO A 217 6.80 -21.47 -1.17
CA PRO A 217 7.72 -20.33 -1.19
C PRO A 217 8.87 -20.57 -2.17
N ARG A 218 9.48 -19.49 -2.65
CA ARG A 218 10.76 -19.59 -3.36
C ARG A 218 11.89 -20.00 -2.41
N SER A 219 12.95 -20.56 -2.98
CA SER A 219 14.13 -21.00 -2.21
C SER A 219 15.10 -19.85 -1.91
N GLU A 220 15.04 -18.77 -2.68
CA GLU A 220 15.90 -17.59 -2.51
C GLU A 220 15.54 -16.86 -1.20
N PRO A 221 16.52 -16.25 -0.54
CA PRO A 221 16.26 -15.44 0.65
C PRO A 221 15.20 -14.34 0.35
N ALA A 222 14.37 -14.03 1.34
CA ALA A 222 13.45 -12.90 1.22
C ALA A 222 14.22 -11.60 1.08
N SER A 223 13.79 -10.75 0.13
CA SER A 223 14.33 -9.42 -0.12
C SER A 223 13.18 -8.50 -0.54
N ALA A 224 12.77 -7.59 0.32
CA ALA A 224 11.56 -6.80 0.19
C ALA A 224 10.34 -7.68 -0.19
N ALA A 225 9.71 -7.46 -1.35
CA ALA A 225 8.54 -8.23 -1.81
C ALA A 225 8.92 -9.57 -2.49
N SER A 226 10.20 -9.80 -2.79
CA SER A 226 10.68 -10.97 -3.55
C SER A 226 11.26 -12.08 -2.67
N GLY A 227 11.52 -13.24 -3.28
CA GLY A 227 12.15 -14.39 -2.65
C GLY A 227 11.19 -15.22 -1.79
N GLY A 228 11.72 -15.89 -0.78
CA GLY A 228 10.97 -16.84 0.06
C GLY A 228 9.99 -16.15 1.00
N LYS A 229 8.70 -16.16 0.68
CA LYS A 229 7.62 -15.67 1.55
C LYS A 229 7.18 -16.79 2.51
N ILE A 230 7.86 -16.92 3.63
CA ILE A 230 7.64 -18.03 4.58
C ILE A 230 6.71 -17.58 5.70
N ALA A 231 5.49 -18.13 5.77
CA ALA A 231 4.61 -17.94 6.92
C ALA A 231 5.16 -18.72 8.12
N LYS A 232 5.85 -18.03 9.05
CA LYS A 232 6.45 -18.63 10.25
C LYS A 232 5.46 -18.75 11.40
N VAL A 233 4.38 -17.95 11.39
CA VAL A 233 3.29 -18.00 12.36
C VAL A 233 2.07 -18.68 11.75
N ASP A 234 1.25 -19.32 12.59
CA ASP A 234 0.03 -20.00 12.15
C ASP A 234 -1.10 -19.01 11.85
N LYS A 235 -1.09 -17.85 12.54
CA LYS A 235 -2.12 -16.81 12.42
C LYS A 235 -1.52 -15.41 12.54
N VAL A 236 -2.06 -14.47 11.76
CA VAL A 236 -1.83 -13.03 11.92
C VAL A 236 -3.17 -12.36 12.23
N ILE A 237 -3.21 -11.56 13.27
CA ILE A 237 -4.42 -10.82 13.67
C ILE A 237 -4.11 -9.34 13.64
N TRP A 238 -4.82 -8.59 12.79
CA TRP A 238 -4.80 -7.14 12.81
C TRP A 238 -5.89 -6.64 13.75
N THR A 239 -5.52 -5.85 14.72
CA THR A 239 -6.46 -5.20 15.65
C THR A 239 -6.35 -3.69 15.46
N TYR A 240 -7.43 -3.07 15.01
CA TYR A 240 -7.47 -1.63 14.79
C TYR A 240 -7.77 -0.88 16.09
N PHE A 241 -6.94 0.11 16.41
CA PHE A 241 -7.10 1.01 17.54
C PHE A 241 -7.25 2.45 17.01
N PRO A 242 -8.40 3.10 17.21
CA PRO A 242 -8.58 4.50 16.78
C PRO A 242 -7.76 5.50 17.63
N ASP A 243 -7.35 5.10 18.84
CA ASP A 243 -6.55 5.93 19.76
C ASP A 243 -5.12 5.40 19.86
N GLN A 244 -4.16 6.23 19.47
CA GLN A 244 -2.73 5.92 19.40
C GLN A 244 -2.11 5.62 20.78
N THR A 245 -2.60 6.26 21.85
CA THR A 245 -2.09 6.03 23.21
C THR A 245 -2.55 4.67 23.73
N THR A 246 -3.80 4.29 23.43
CA THR A 246 -4.32 2.95 23.74
C THR A 246 -3.54 1.88 22.96
N ALA A 247 -3.25 2.11 21.69
CA ALA A 247 -2.43 1.24 20.85
C ALA A 247 -1.02 1.05 21.45
N MET A 248 -0.34 2.13 21.81
CA MET A 248 0.97 2.10 22.45
C MET A 248 0.95 1.30 23.77
N ASN A 249 -0.06 1.54 24.63
CA ASN A 249 -0.17 0.82 25.89
C ASN A 249 -0.38 -0.68 25.69
N ALA A 250 -1.17 -1.11 24.68
CA ALA A 250 -1.36 -2.51 24.33
C ALA A 250 -0.04 -3.18 23.87
N LEU A 251 0.78 -2.47 23.08
CA LEU A 251 2.13 -2.95 22.70
C LEU A 251 3.03 -3.11 23.94
N MET A 252 3.10 -2.09 24.79
CA MET A 252 3.94 -2.12 26.01
C MET A 252 3.49 -3.19 27.02
N ALA A 253 2.18 -3.48 27.09
CA ALA A 253 1.63 -4.53 27.94
C ALA A 253 1.84 -5.95 27.37
N GLY A 254 2.29 -6.09 26.10
CA GLY A 254 2.44 -7.38 25.44
C GLY A 254 1.11 -7.98 24.96
N GLU A 255 0.06 -7.19 24.85
CA GLU A 255 -1.22 -7.60 24.25
C GLU A 255 -1.13 -7.63 22.72
N ILE A 256 -0.23 -6.82 22.16
CA ILE A 256 0.11 -6.67 20.73
C ILE A 256 1.63 -6.86 20.57
N ASP A 257 2.03 -7.41 19.42
CA ASP A 257 3.44 -7.71 19.11
C ASP A 257 4.07 -6.65 18.20
N PHE A 258 3.30 -6.08 17.27
CA PHE A 258 3.78 -5.15 16.25
C PHE A 258 2.82 -3.97 16.05
N PHE A 259 3.35 -2.74 15.99
CA PHE A 259 2.62 -1.50 15.73
C PHE A 259 3.20 -0.84 14.47
N GLU A 260 2.43 -0.88 13.37
CA GLU A 260 2.92 -0.50 12.02
C GLU A 260 3.26 1.00 11.91
N SER A 261 2.54 1.89 12.60
CA SER A 261 2.71 3.33 12.41
C SER A 261 2.35 4.10 13.68
N PRO A 262 3.18 4.01 14.75
CA PRO A 262 2.98 4.83 15.93
C PRO A 262 3.17 6.32 15.60
N SER A 263 2.37 7.17 16.25
CA SER A 263 2.55 8.62 16.17
C SER A 263 3.93 9.02 16.69
N ASN A 264 4.58 9.97 16.02
CA ASN A 264 5.93 10.42 16.38
C ASN A 264 6.02 10.98 17.81
N ASP A 265 4.92 11.55 18.35
CA ASP A 265 4.84 12.04 19.72
C ASP A 265 5.00 10.93 20.77
N LEU A 266 4.69 9.68 20.41
CA LEU A 266 4.80 8.52 21.30
C LEU A 266 6.21 7.89 21.28
N MET A 267 7.04 8.25 20.30
CA MET A 267 8.36 7.66 20.12
C MET A 267 9.28 7.77 21.35
N PRO A 268 9.35 8.90 22.07
CA PRO A 268 10.18 8.98 23.27
C PRO A 268 9.79 7.96 24.36
N ILE A 269 8.49 7.59 24.44
CA ILE A 269 8.00 6.60 25.40
C ILE A 269 8.33 5.19 24.93
N LEU A 270 8.13 4.90 23.65
CA LEU A 270 8.43 3.60 23.03
C LEU A 270 9.94 3.31 23.07
N GLU A 271 10.78 4.28 22.70
CA GLU A 271 12.24 4.17 22.70
C GLU A 271 12.82 3.98 24.14
N ALA A 272 12.12 4.47 25.17
CA ALA A 272 12.53 4.27 26.56
C ALA A 272 12.13 2.91 27.15
N ASN A 273 11.26 2.15 26.47
CA ASN A 273 10.82 0.84 26.95
C ASN A 273 11.83 -0.26 26.58
N PRO A 274 12.43 -0.99 27.55
CA PRO A 274 13.46 -1.98 27.25
C PRO A 274 12.96 -3.22 26.50
N ASP A 275 11.63 -3.46 26.46
CA ASP A 275 11.01 -4.61 25.82
C ASP A 275 10.52 -4.31 24.39
N VAL A 276 10.73 -3.07 23.91
CA VAL A 276 10.24 -2.58 22.62
C VAL A 276 11.39 -2.05 21.79
N THR A 277 11.43 -2.43 20.53
CA THR A 277 12.27 -1.81 19.50
C THR A 277 11.41 -0.87 18.67
N ALA A 278 11.90 0.36 18.45
CA ALA A 278 11.25 1.36 17.63
C ALA A 278 12.26 1.94 16.63
N GLU A 279 11.96 1.84 15.33
CA GLU A 279 12.89 2.23 14.26
C GLU A 279 12.16 2.72 13.00
N ILE A 280 12.88 3.41 12.12
CA ILE A 280 12.40 3.73 10.77
C ILE A 280 12.67 2.51 9.88
N ASN A 281 11.60 1.94 9.31
CA ASN A 281 11.69 0.74 8.48
C ASN A 281 11.95 1.06 7.00
N ASP A 282 11.46 2.20 6.50
CA ASP A 282 11.63 2.66 5.11
C ASP A 282 12.50 3.92 5.05
N PRO A 283 13.75 3.84 4.52
CA PRO A 283 14.64 4.98 4.39
C PRO A 283 14.22 5.96 3.27
N LEU A 284 13.40 5.55 2.29
CA LEU A 284 12.83 6.46 1.29
C LEU A 284 11.69 7.30 1.87
N GLY A 285 11.05 6.79 2.92
CA GLY A 285 9.95 7.47 3.58
C GLY A 285 8.74 7.73 2.67
N ASN A 286 8.02 8.77 3.01
CA ASN A 286 6.75 9.15 2.38
C ASN A 286 6.81 10.58 1.88
N ILE A 287 6.10 10.88 0.78
CA ILE A 287 5.91 12.24 0.28
C ILE A 287 4.47 12.67 0.57
N GLY A 288 4.30 13.76 1.31
CA GLY A 288 2.99 14.33 1.61
C GLY A 288 2.41 15.13 0.44
N PHE A 289 1.12 14.98 0.19
CA PHE A 289 0.40 15.64 -0.91
C PHE A 289 -0.87 16.33 -0.44
N SER A 290 -1.09 17.55 -0.92
CA SER A 290 -2.39 18.21 -0.95
C SER A 290 -2.95 18.07 -2.35
N ARG A 291 -4.00 17.26 -2.54
CA ARG A 291 -4.57 16.95 -3.85
C ARG A 291 -5.80 17.79 -4.12
N PHE A 292 -5.79 18.50 -5.25
CA PHE A 292 -6.91 19.32 -5.72
C PHE A 292 -7.82 18.53 -6.65
N ASN A 293 -9.12 18.84 -6.60
CA ASN A 293 -10.10 18.37 -7.59
C ASN A 293 -10.15 19.35 -8.78
N HIS A 294 -9.58 18.95 -9.90
CA HIS A 294 -9.48 19.77 -11.11
C HIS A 294 -10.80 19.88 -11.89
N LEU A 295 -11.82 19.12 -11.50
CA LEU A 295 -13.12 19.14 -12.18
C LEU A 295 -14.08 20.19 -11.62
N LEU A 296 -13.83 20.66 -10.40
CA LEU A 296 -14.81 21.47 -9.65
C LEU A 296 -14.24 22.84 -9.27
N PRO A 297 -15.06 23.90 -9.36
CA PRO A 297 -14.70 25.21 -8.83
C PRO A 297 -14.34 25.15 -7.33
N PRO A 298 -13.40 25.97 -6.86
CA PRO A 298 -12.61 26.94 -7.65
C PRO A 298 -11.31 26.35 -8.23
N PHE A 299 -11.05 25.05 -8.05
CA PHE A 299 -9.80 24.41 -8.48
C PHE A 299 -9.84 23.81 -9.90
N ASP A 300 -10.89 24.01 -10.68
CA ASP A 300 -10.87 23.90 -12.14
C ASP A 300 -10.00 24.98 -12.80
N ASP A 301 -9.82 26.15 -12.13
CA ASP A 301 -8.90 27.21 -12.53
C ASP A 301 -7.47 26.94 -12.04
N VAL A 302 -6.51 26.89 -12.99
CA VAL A 302 -5.09 26.63 -12.71
C VAL A 302 -4.45 27.74 -11.88
N ASP A 303 -4.84 28.99 -12.09
CA ASP A 303 -4.24 30.12 -11.37
C ASP A 303 -4.70 30.13 -9.90
N VAL A 304 -5.92 29.70 -9.62
CA VAL A 304 -6.40 29.49 -8.24
C VAL A 304 -5.62 28.36 -7.54
N ARG A 305 -5.37 27.23 -8.23
CA ARG A 305 -4.53 26.16 -7.67
C ARG A 305 -3.11 26.64 -7.36
N ARG A 306 -2.51 27.39 -8.28
CA ARG A 306 -1.16 27.94 -8.11
C ARG A 306 -1.09 28.92 -6.94
N ALA A 307 -2.10 29.81 -6.80
CA ALA A 307 -2.19 30.72 -5.65
C ALA A 307 -2.31 29.94 -4.32
N ALA A 308 -3.10 28.88 -4.28
CA ALA A 308 -3.20 28.01 -3.11
C ALA A 308 -1.85 27.35 -2.77
N ILE A 309 -1.11 26.85 -3.76
CA ILE A 309 0.20 26.21 -3.55
C ILE A 309 1.23 27.23 -3.05
N MET A 310 1.21 28.47 -3.53
CA MET A 310 2.13 29.54 -3.07
C MET A 310 2.01 29.84 -1.57
N ALA A 311 0.85 29.60 -0.96
CA ALA A 311 0.63 29.77 0.46
C ALA A 311 1.20 28.62 1.32
N MET A 312 1.51 27.48 0.71
CA MET A 312 1.97 26.28 1.41
C MET A 312 3.48 26.33 1.63
N LYS A 313 3.92 26.06 2.86
CA LYS A 313 5.33 25.97 3.23
C LYS A 313 5.58 24.60 3.87
N GLN A 314 6.48 23.81 3.30
CA GLN A 314 6.71 22.42 3.74
C GLN A 314 7.02 22.31 5.23
N GLU A 315 7.87 23.21 5.77
CA GLU A 315 8.25 23.19 7.18
C GLU A 315 7.05 23.32 8.12
N ASP A 316 6.02 24.10 7.75
CA ASP A 316 4.82 24.26 8.58
C ASP A 316 4.04 22.93 8.68
N TYR A 317 3.91 22.22 7.56
CA TYR A 317 3.24 20.92 7.50
C TYR A 317 4.03 19.84 8.22
N LEU A 318 5.34 19.78 7.93
CA LEU A 318 6.21 18.74 8.47
C LEU A 318 6.39 18.88 9.98
N ALA A 319 6.68 20.10 10.47
CA ALA A 319 6.79 20.36 11.89
C ALA A 319 5.46 20.18 12.62
N GLY A 320 4.35 20.61 12.01
CA GLY A 320 3.02 20.49 12.59
C GLY A 320 2.49 19.06 12.67
N ALA A 321 2.90 18.19 11.73
CA ALA A 321 2.45 16.81 11.69
C ALA A 321 3.40 15.82 12.42
N PHE A 322 4.72 16.08 12.40
CA PHE A 322 5.74 15.11 12.83
C PHE A 322 6.63 15.59 13.97
N GLY A 323 6.58 16.88 14.33
CA GLY A 323 7.35 17.46 15.43
C GLY A 323 8.86 17.38 15.19
N ASP A 324 9.53 16.38 15.76
CA ASP A 324 10.99 16.21 15.70
C ASP A 324 11.51 16.05 14.26
N GLN A 325 12.49 16.89 13.90
CA GLN A 325 13.10 16.92 12.57
C GLN A 325 13.78 15.59 12.15
N LYS A 326 14.07 14.69 13.10
CA LYS A 326 14.58 13.34 12.76
C LYS A 326 13.60 12.52 11.90
N PHE A 327 12.31 12.88 11.90
CA PHE A 327 11.25 12.19 11.16
C PHE A 327 10.85 12.86 9.86
N TRP A 328 11.50 13.97 9.46
CA TRP A 328 11.13 14.66 8.23
C TRP A 328 12.26 15.49 7.63
N SER A 329 12.13 15.79 6.35
CA SER A 329 12.98 16.73 5.62
C SER A 329 12.18 17.47 4.54
N THR A 330 12.56 18.69 4.22
CA THR A 330 12.00 19.38 3.06
C THR A 330 12.47 18.69 1.77
N CYS A 331 11.54 18.52 0.83
CA CYS A 331 11.81 17.94 -0.48
C CYS A 331 10.91 18.60 -1.52
N TYR A 332 11.48 19.48 -2.35
CA TYR A 332 10.74 20.22 -3.35
C TYR A 332 10.68 19.52 -4.71
N SER A 333 11.26 18.34 -4.82
CA SER A 333 11.06 17.43 -5.93
C SER A 333 9.72 16.70 -5.80
N VAL A 334 9.08 16.38 -6.93
CA VAL A 334 7.92 15.48 -6.95
C VAL A 334 8.35 14.02 -6.74
N PHE A 335 9.62 13.72 -7.00
CA PHE A 335 10.27 12.43 -6.71
C PHE A 335 10.92 12.46 -5.33
N PRO A 336 11.08 11.33 -4.64
CA PRO A 336 11.73 11.28 -3.33
C PRO A 336 13.14 11.88 -3.39
N CYS A 337 13.46 12.74 -2.44
CA CYS A 337 14.80 13.32 -2.34
C CYS A 337 15.83 12.25 -2.03
N GLY A 338 17.02 12.37 -2.65
CA GLY A 338 18.08 11.38 -2.57
C GLY A 338 18.01 10.28 -3.63
N THR A 339 17.02 10.32 -4.53
CA THR A 339 16.91 9.39 -5.67
C THR A 339 17.49 10.00 -6.96
N PRO A 340 17.80 9.16 -7.97
CA PRO A 340 18.40 9.67 -9.22
C PRO A 340 17.58 10.70 -9.99
N LEU A 341 16.26 10.74 -9.79
CA LEU A 341 15.36 11.69 -10.49
C LEU A 341 15.09 12.97 -9.69
N THR A 342 15.62 13.08 -8.47
CA THR A 342 15.47 14.30 -7.65
C THR A 342 15.95 15.54 -8.42
N ASN A 343 15.09 16.55 -8.52
CA ASN A 343 15.43 17.83 -9.14
C ASN A 343 14.54 18.97 -8.60
N ASP A 344 14.89 20.21 -8.90
CA ASP A 344 14.23 21.42 -8.39
C ASP A 344 13.41 22.18 -9.44
N VAL A 345 13.28 21.66 -10.66
CA VAL A 345 12.64 22.37 -11.78
C VAL A 345 11.19 22.71 -11.43
N GLY A 346 10.82 23.99 -11.56
CA GLY A 346 9.46 24.49 -11.32
C GLY A 346 9.03 24.61 -9.85
N SER A 347 9.89 24.25 -8.89
CA SER A 347 9.55 24.20 -7.47
C SER A 347 9.48 25.56 -6.76
N ASP A 348 9.91 26.65 -7.40
CA ASP A 348 9.90 28.01 -6.81
C ASP A 348 8.52 28.45 -6.36
N LEU A 349 7.47 27.89 -6.96
CA LEU A 349 6.08 28.16 -6.61
C LEU A 349 5.75 27.95 -5.13
N MET A 350 6.43 27.01 -4.47
CA MET A 350 6.11 26.59 -3.11
C MET A 350 7.23 26.86 -2.08
N ARG A 351 8.42 27.28 -2.53
CA ARG A 351 9.60 27.38 -1.63
C ARG A 351 9.47 28.40 -0.50
N THR A 352 8.71 29.47 -0.71
CA THR A 352 8.67 30.59 0.24
C THR A 352 7.48 30.53 1.19
N GLY A 353 6.37 29.94 0.81
CA GLY A 353 5.11 30.01 1.56
C GLY A 353 4.67 31.48 1.76
N ASP A 354 4.84 32.31 0.73
CA ASP A 354 4.60 33.75 0.81
C ASP A 354 3.10 34.05 0.73
N ILE A 355 2.50 34.28 1.89
CA ILE A 355 1.06 34.55 2.04
C ILE A 355 0.64 35.83 1.28
N GLU A 356 1.45 36.90 1.32
CA GLU A 356 1.07 38.15 0.63
C GLU A 356 1.15 37.99 -0.89
N ALA A 357 2.17 37.32 -1.39
CA ALA A 357 2.26 37.00 -2.82
C ALA A 357 1.12 36.07 -3.26
N ALA A 358 0.79 35.03 -2.47
CA ALA A 358 -0.31 34.11 -2.74
C ALA A 358 -1.67 34.83 -2.74
N LYS A 359 -1.89 35.75 -1.80
CA LYS A 359 -3.09 36.59 -1.72
C LYS A 359 -3.23 37.52 -2.94
N ALA A 360 -2.14 38.14 -3.35
CA ALA A 360 -2.12 38.96 -4.55
C ALA A 360 -2.38 38.13 -5.82
N ALA A 361 -1.82 36.92 -5.90
CA ALA A 361 -2.06 36.00 -7.00
C ALA A 361 -3.53 35.56 -7.04
N LEU A 362 -4.14 35.18 -5.89
CA LEU A 362 -5.55 34.82 -5.81
C LEU A 362 -6.47 35.97 -6.23
N ALA A 363 -6.17 37.19 -5.78
CA ALA A 363 -6.96 38.38 -6.15
C ALA A 363 -6.93 38.70 -7.66
N ALA A 364 -5.95 38.18 -8.41
CA ALA A 364 -5.85 38.32 -9.85
C ALA A 364 -6.60 37.22 -10.63
N THR A 365 -7.15 36.22 -9.94
CA THR A 365 -7.93 35.12 -10.55
C THR A 365 -9.42 35.45 -10.61
N SER A 366 -10.20 34.50 -11.14
CA SER A 366 -11.66 34.56 -11.16
C SER A 366 -12.33 34.11 -9.85
N TYR A 367 -11.58 33.86 -8.77
CA TYR A 367 -12.13 33.42 -7.50
C TYR A 367 -13.16 34.39 -6.92
N ASP A 368 -14.39 33.91 -6.72
CA ASP A 368 -15.56 34.71 -6.34
C ASP A 368 -16.02 34.53 -4.89
N GLY A 369 -15.23 33.78 -4.09
CA GLY A 369 -15.59 33.43 -2.70
C GLY A 369 -16.29 32.07 -2.58
N THR A 370 -16.38 31.29 -3.65
CA THR A 370 -16.91 29.91 -3.63
C THR A 370 -16.23 29.10 -2.52
N PRO A 371 -17.01 28.46 -1.60
CA PRO A 371 -16.44 27.68 -0.51
C PRO A 371 -15.59 26.48 -1.00
N VAL A 372 -14.44 26.31 -0.36
CA VAL A 372 -13.53 25.18 -0.57
C VAL A 372 -13.81 24.12 0.49
N VAL A 373 -14.20 22.92 0.08
CA VAL A 373 -14.40 21.77 0.96
C VAL A 373 -13.11 20.95 1.05
N ILE A 374 -12.55 20.88 2.26
CA ILE A 374 -11.38 20.03 2.62
C ILE A 374 -11.88 18.82 3.39
N MET A 375 -11.60 17.61 2.90
CA MET A 375 -11.85 16.36 3.62
C MET A 375 -10.74 16.13 4.64
N GLN A 376 -11.08 15.99 5.95
CA GLN A 376 -10.15 15.78 7.04
C GLN A 376 -10.30 14.37 7.61
N PRO A 377 -9.32 13.47 7.45
CA PRO A 377 -9.34 12.15 8.10
C PRO A 377 -8.92 12.29 9.57
N THR A 378 -9.83 12.06 10.50
CA THR A 378 -9.59 12.28 11.94
C THR A 378 -8.82 11.16 12.62
N ASP A 379 -8.79 9.99 12.02
CA ASP A 379 -8.14 8.76 12.49
C ASP A 379 -6.70 8.57 11.95
N VAL A 380 -6.22 9.49 11.08
CA VAL A 380 -4.84 9.50 10.57
C VAL A 380 -4.18 10.83 10.94
N PRO A 381 -3.45 10.90 12.08
CA PRO A 381 -2.99 12.17 12.67
C PRO A 381 -2.24 13.10 11.71
N ALA A 382 -1.30 12.57 10.91
CA ALA A 382 -0.54 13.37 9.96
C ALA A 382 -1.42 14.02 8.89
N LEU A 383 -2.38 13.27 8.31
CA LEU A 383 -3.30 13.81 7.30
C LEU A 383 -4.32 14.77 7.90
N SER A 384 -4.74 14.51 9.14
CA SER A 384 -5.57 15.46 9.90
C SER A 384 -4.85 16.80 10.08
N ALA A 385 -3.58 16.78 10.51
CA ALA A 385 -2.75 17.98 10.63
C ALA A 385 -2.59 18.71 9.28
N PHE A 386 -2.26 18.00 8.21
CA PHE A 386 -2.16 18.57 6.86
C PHE A 386 -3.44 19.29 6.44
N SER A 387 -4.61 18.69 6.72
CA SER A 387 -5.91 19.27 6.37
C SER A 387 -6.17 20.58 7.11
N LEU A 388 -5.85 20.64 8.40
CA LEU A 388 -6.07 21.81 9.22
C LEU A 388 -5.11 22.95 8.87
N ILE A 389 -3.81 22.63 8.63
CA ILE A 389 -2.82 23.62 8.20
C ILE A 389 -3.21 24.19 6.82
N THR A 390 -3.62 23.35 5.87
CA THR A 390 -4.11 23.84 4.57
C THR A 390 -5.31 24.75 4.74
N ALA A 391 -6.26 24.40 5.61
CA ALA A 391 -7.44 25.24 5.85
C ALA A 391 -7.06 26.63 6.38
N GLU A 392 -6.07 26.71 7.29
CA GLU A 392 -5.54 27.98 7.82
C GLU A 392 -4.88 28.80 6.69
N LYS A 393 -3.93 28.18 5.94
CA LYS A 393 -3.22 28.86 4.84
C LYS A 393 -4.17 29.42 3.77
N LEU A 394 -5.20 28.67 3.41
CA LEU A 394 -6.19 29.13 2.42
C LEU A 394 -7.06 30.28 2.97
N ARG A 395 -7.42 30.27 4.25
CA ARG A 395 -8.11 31.39 4.90
C ARG A 395 -7.23 32.65 4.96
N ASP A 396 -5.94 32.50 5.24
CA ASP A 396 -4.98 33.60 5.28
C ASP A 396 -4.88 34.35 3.95
N ILE A 397 -5.01 33.64 2.83
CA ILE A 397 -5.02 34.27 1.49
C ILE A 397 -6.41 34.77 1.07
N GLY A 398 -7.45 34.60 1.89
CA GLY A 398 -8.80 35.12 1.68
C GLY A 398 -9.80 34.12 1.08
N MET A 399 -9.51 32.81 1.09
CA MET A 399 -10.46 31.80 0.67
C MET A 399 -11.48 31.46 1.76
N THR A 400 -12.72 31.18 1.35
CA THR A 400 -13.74 30.60 2.24
C THR A 400 -13.53 29.09 2.33
N VAL A 401 -13.28 28.55 3.54
CA VAL A 401 -12.90 27.13 3.71
C VAL A 401 -13.82 26.44 4.71
N GLU A 402 -14.38 25.31 4.27
CA GLU A 402 -15.12 24.35 5.06
C GLU A 402 -14.29 23.07 5.25
N VAL A 403 -14.08 22.65 6.51
CA VAL A 403 -13.40 21.39 6.84
C VAL A 403 -14.46 20.36 7.21
N GLN A 404 -14.47 19.24 6.49
CA GLN A 404 -15.40 18.13 6.73
C GLN A 404 -14.63 16.94 7.32
N ALA A 405 -14.86 16.69 8.62
CA ALA A 405 -14.24 15.61 9.36
C ALA A 405 -14.90 14.27 9.06
N MET A 406 -14.08 13.23 8.84
CA MET A 406 -14.52 11.84 8.58
C MET A 406 -13.38 10.87 8.92
N ASP A 407 -13.64 9.57 8.92
CA ASP A 407 -12.58 8.55 8.98
C ASP A 407 -11.90 8.38 7.59
N TRP A 408 -10.66 7.88 7.61
CA TRP A 408 -9.87 7.68 6.38
C TRP A 408 -10.56 6.80 5.34
N SER A 409 -11.21 5.75 5.78
CA SER A 409 -11.89 4.81 4.90
C SER A 409 -13.09 5.44 4.18
N THR A 410 -13.85 6.29 4.89
CA THR A 410 -14.91 7.12 4.30
C THR A 410 -14.32 8.11 3.29
N LEU A 411 -13.20 8.77 3.63
CA LEU A 411 -12.49 9.66 2.72
C LEU A 411 -12.05 8.93 1.45
N THR A 412 -11.46 7.74 1.56
CA THR A 412 -10.98 6.97 0.39
C THR A 412 -12.10 6.55 -0.55
N SER A 413 -13.29 6.29 -0.04
CA SER A 413 -14.47 6.03 -0.85
C SER A 413 -14.99 7.32 -1.51
N ARG A 414 -15.07 8.41 -0.74
CA ARG A 414 -15.61 9.69 -1.21
C ARG A 414 -14.72 10.38 -2.24
N ARG A 415 -13.40 10.27 -2.15
CA ARG A 415 -12.47 10.89 -3.12
C ARG A 415 -12.64 10.38 -4.55
N ALA A 416 -13.32 9.24 -4.75
CA ALA A 416 -13.65 8.69 -6.06
C ALA A 416 -14.85 9.39 -6.73
N LEU A 417 -15.64 10.17 -5.97
CA LEU A 417 -16.81 10.89 -6.51
C LEU A 417 -16.38 12.07 -7.37
N ARG A 418 -17.02 12.20 -8.53
CA ARG A 418 -16.86 13.33 -9.45
C ARG A 418 -18.02 14.34 -9.36
N ASP A 419 -18.95 14.09 -8.45
CA ASP A 419 -20.16 14.89 -8.26
C ASP A 419 -19.83 16.31 -7.78
N PRO A 420 -20.72 17.29 -7.99
CA PRO A 420 -20.62 18.61 -7.38
C PRO A 420 -20.47 18.54 -5.86
N VAL A 421 -19.83 19.53 -5.25
CA VAL A 421 -19.62 19.60 -3.79
C VAL A 421 -20.95 19.48 -3.03
N ALA A 422 -22.04 20.10 -3.54
CA ALA A 422 -23.38 20.03 -2.95
C ALA A 422 -23.97 18.60 -2.92
N ASP A 423 -23.50 17.72 -3.81
CA ASP A 423 -23.97 16.34 -3.96
C ASP A 423 -22.98 15.31 -3.41
N GLY A 424 -22.07 15.74 -2.52
CA GLY A 424 -21.09 14.87 -1.86
C GLY A 424 -19.68 14.95 -2.42
N GLY A 425 -19.44 15.75 -3.47
CA GLY A 425 -18.11 16.01 -4.02
C GLY A 425 -17.18 16.73 -3.02
N TRP A 426 -15.97 17.05 -3.46
CA TRP A 426 -14.91 17.60 -2.64
C TRP A 426 -13.97 18.49 -3.46
N ASN A 427 -13.19 19.37 -2.79
CA ASN A 427 -12.22 20.23 -3.45
C ASN A 427 -10.77 19.84 -3.13
N ILE A 428 -10.47 19.48 -1.88
CA ILE A 428 -9.13 19.07 -1.44
C ILE A 428 -9.23 17.84 -0.55
N PHE A 429 -8.29 16.91 -0.73
CA PHE A 429 -7.93 15.93 0.29
C PHE A 429 -6.42 15.84 0.42
N HIS A 430 -5.96 15.35 1.57
CA HIS A 430 -4.55 15.11 1.85
C HIS A 430 -4.27 13.62 1.86
N THR A 431 -3.07 13.28 1.40
CA THR A 431 -2.56 11.91 1.41
C THR A 431 -1.04 11.95 1.42
N TRP A 432 -0.44 10.79 1.48
CA TRP A 432 0.97 10.59 1.15
C TRP A 432 1.12 9.46 0.14
N TRP A 433 2.29 9.44 -0.48
CA TRP A 433 2.76 8.31 -1.26
C TRP A 433 4.06 7.82 -0.63
N ILE A 434 4.23 6.50 -0.47
CA ILE A 434 5.55 5.96 -0.14
C ILE A 434 6.54 6.33 -1.24
N GLY A 435 7.82 6.52 -0.88
CA GLY A 435 8.85 6.91 -1.85
C GLY A 435 8.91 5.99 -3.06
N ALA A 436 8.69 4.69 -2.85
CA ALA A 436 8.67 3.69 -3.92
C ALA A 436 7.56 3.89 -4.96
N ASP A 437 6.42 4.47 -4.59
CA ASP A 437 5.30 4.73 -5.53
C ASP A 437 5.54 5.92 -6.45
N VAL A 438 6.33 6.87 -6.00
CA VAL A 438 6.60 8.13 -6.71
C VAL A 438 8.07 8.26 -7.10
N ILE A 439 8.76 7.13 -7.19
CA ILE A 439 10.18 7.07 -7.54
C ILE A 439 10.45 7.50 -8.98
N ASP A 440 9.45 7.40 -9.85
CA ASP A 440 9.52 7.73 -11.26
C ASP A 440 8.21 8.34 -11.81
N PRO A 441 8.22 8.87 -13.04
CA PRO A 441 7.06 9.48 -13.70
C PRO A 441 5.88 8.54 -13.94
N MET A 442 6.04 7.22 -13.84
CA MET A 442 4.96 6.26 -14.13
C MET A 442 3.92 6.18 -13.03
N ALA A 443 4.21 6.74 -11.84
CA ALA A 443 3.25 6.85 -10.76
C ALA A 443 1.89 7.36 -11.25
N ILE A 444 0.81 6.69 -10.84
CA ILE A 444 -0.56 7.10 -11.19
C ILE A 444 -0.90 8.50 -10.64
N ALA A 445 -0.27 8.90 -9.53
CA ALA A 445 -0.39 10.24 -8.95
C ALA A 445 0.02 11.36 -9.91
N PHE A 446 0.90 11.06 -10.87
CA PHE A 446 1.44 11.99 -11.85
C PHE A 446 0.72 11.94 -13.20
N SER A 447 -0.35 11.17 -13.34
CA SER A 447 -1.10 11.10 -14.58
C SER A 447 -1.82 12.41 -14.88
N GLY A 448 -1.68 12.90 -16.11
CA GLY A 448 -2.45 13.98 -16.72
C GLY A 448 -3.58 13.49 -17.62
N ASN A 449 -3.96 12.21 -17.52
CA ASN A 449 -5.09 11.62 -18.25
C ASN A 449 -6.33 11.57 -17.34
N PRO A 450 -7.37 12.41 -17.58
CA PRO A 450 -8.52 12.51 -16.70
C PRO A 450 -9.45 11.28 -16.74
N ASP A 451 -9.37 10.48 -17.81
CA ASP A 451 -10.26 9.32 -18.00
C ASP A 451 -9.71 8.08 -17.28
N ALA A 452 -8.39 7.96 -17.21
CA ALA A 452 -7.68 6.82 -16.62
C ALA A 452 -6.73 7.22 -15.49
N GLY A 453 -6.72 8.50 -15.11
CA GLY A 453 -5.85 9.05 -14.06
C GLY A 453 -6.37 8.82 -12.65
N TRP A 454 -5.57 9.29 -11.68
CA TRP A 454 -5.89 9.23 -10.27
C TRP A 454 -6.88 10.34 -9.85
N PHE A 455 -7.48 10.19 -8.67
CA PHE A 455 -8.45 11.13 -8.09
C PHE A 455 -7.93 12.58 -8.10
N GLY A 456 -8.82 13.53 -8.39
CA GLY A 456 -8.49 14.93 -8.66
C GLY A 456 -8.37 15.24 -10.16
N TRP A 457 -8.17 14.24 -10.99
CA TRP A 457 -8.32 14.21 -12.45
C TRP A 457 -7.64 15.37 -13.20
N PRO A 458 -6.33 15.65 -12.99
CA PRO A 458 -5.64 16.66 -13.79
C PRO A 458 -5.61 16.25 -15.26
N THR A 459 -5.62 17.26 -16.14
CA THR A 459 -5.58 17.05 -17.58
C THR A 459 -4.40 17.82 -18.18
N ASP A 460 -3.43 17.10 -18.78
CA ASP A 460 -2.30 17.72 -19.47
C ASP A 460 -1.66 16.77 -20.50
N ALA A 461 -1.82 17.07 -21.79
CA ALA A 461 -1.30 16.25 -22.87
C ALA A 461 0.24 16.28 -22.99
N GLU A 462 0.90 17.40 -22.62
CA GLU A 462 2.37 17.49 -22.62
C GLU A 462 2.96 16.63 -21.49
N LEU A 463 2.28 16.58 -20.33
CA LEU A 463 2.65 15.69 -19.22
C LEU A 463 2.61 14.22 -19.67
N GLU A 464 1.52 13.77 -20.30
CA GLU A 464 1.40 12.39 -20.78
C GLU A 464 2.43 12.08 -21.89
N THR A 465 2.73 13.04 -22.76
CA THR A 465 3.79 12.89 -23.76
C THR A 465 5.16 12.67 -23.10
N ALA A 466 5.48 13.45 -22.05
CA ALA A 466 6.74 13.30 -21.32
C ALA A 466 6.81 11.97 -20.54
N ARG A 467 5.71 11.53 -19.95
CA ARG A 467 5.59 10.23 -19.26
C ARG A 467 5.80 9.07 -20.23
N THR A 468 5.14 9.09 -21.38
CA THR A 468 5.31 8.07 -22.43
C THR A 468 6.74 8.03 -22.96
N ALA A 469 7.39 9.20 -23.15
CA ALA A 469 8.79 9.25 -23.55
C ALA A 469 9.72 8.66 -22.48
N PHE A 470 9.44 8.91 -21.19
CA PHE A 470 10.20 8.33 -20.08
C PHE A 470 10.15 6.80 -20.08
N ALA A 471 8.98 6.20 -20.33
CA ALA A 471 8.82 4.74 -20.41
C ALA A 471 9.65 4.09 -21.52
N LYS A 472 10.04 4.86 -22.55
CA LYS A 472 10.87 4.42 -23.69
C LYS A 472 12.36 4.75 -23.51
N ALA A 473 12.72 5.57 -22.51
CA ALA A 473 14.10 6.00 -22.29
C ALA A 473 14.96 4.85 -21.76
N SER A 474 16.15 4.67 -22.37
CA SER A 474 17.07 3.56 -22.05
C SER A 474 18.25 3.98 -21.18
N THR A 475 18.54 5.28 -21.07
CA THR A 475 19.68 5.80 -20.29
C THR A 475 19.22 6.63 -19.10
N LEU A 476 20.01 6.65 -18.03
CA LEU A 476 19.71 7.47 -16.86
C LEU A 476 19.64 8.97 -17.18
N ASP A 477 20.54 9.46 -18.06
CA ASP A 477 20.57 10.88 -18.48
C ASP A 477 19.27 11.30 -19.20
N GLU A 478 18.73 10.44 -20.08
CA GLU A 478 17.43 10.66 -20.71
C GLU A 478 16.28 10.60 -19.68
N LYS A 479 16.30 9.61 -18.80
CA LYS A 479 15.31 9.48 -17.71
C LYS A 479 15.32 10.72 -16.81
N GLN A 480 16.49 11.26 -16.46
CA GLN A 480 16.60 12.48 -15.65
C GLN A 480 16.01 13.71 -16.36
N LYS A 481 16.32 13.91 -17.66
CA LYS A 481 15.75 15.01 -18.46
C LYS A 481 14.23 14.92 -18.58
N LEU A 482 13.71 13.73 -18.83
CA LEU A 482 12.28 13.50 -18.95
C LEU A 482 11.56 13.59 -17.60
N GLY A 483 12.18 13.11 -16.51
CA GLY A 483 11.69 13.30 -15.15
C GLY A 483 11.59 14.78 -14.77
N ALA A 484 12.62 15.59 -15.10
CA ALA A 484 12.57 17.04 -14.91
C ALA A 484 11.44 17.70 -15.72
N LYS A 485 11.18 17.24 -16.95
CA LYS A 485 10.05 17.75 -17.75
C LYS A 485 8.70 17.38 -17.16
N VAL A 486 8.55 16.15 -16.63
CA VAL A 486 7.33 15.74 -15.92
C VAL A 486 7.11 16.61 -14.69
N GLN A 487 8.14 16.83 -13.88
CA GLN A 487 8.06 17.70 -12.71
C GLN A 487 7.68 19.14 -13.08
N GLU A 488 8.28 19.71 -14.12
CA GLU A 488 7.94 21.04 -14.63
C GLU A 488 6.44 21.17 -14.95
N ARG A 489 5.88 20.15 -15.65
CA ARG A 489 4.46 20.15 -16.01
C ARG A 489 3.55 20.03 -14.79
N LEU A 490 3.87 19.15 -13.85
CA LEU A 490 3.10 18.97 -12.61
C LEU A 490 3.02 20.28 -11.81
N TRP A 491 4.12 21.03 -11.70
CA TRP A 491 4.12 22.35 -11.07
C TRP A 491 3.35 23.38 -11.89
N ALA A 492 3.51 23.39 -13.23
CA ALA A 492 2.85 24.34 -14.10
C ALA A 492 1.32 24.24 -14.02
N ILE A 493 0.76 23.02 -13.99
CA ILE A 493 -0.69 22.81 -13.89
C ILE A 493 -1.22 22.84 -12.44
N GLY A 494 -0.33 22.98 -11.44
CA GLY A 494 -0.75 22.92 -10.03
C GLY A 494 -1.42 21.60 -9.70
N ALA A 495 -0.83 20.47 -10.10
CA ALA A 495 -1.43 19.14 -9.94
C ALA A 495 -1.68 18.79 -8.47
N SER A 496 -0.77 19.20 -7.57
CA SER A 496 -0.85 19.00 -6.12
C SER A 496 0.16 19.91 -5.39
N GLY A 497 -0.10 20.21 -4.12
CA GLY A 497 0.91 20.77 -3.22
C GLY A 497 1.80 19.65 -2.67
N GLN A 498 3.11 19.83 -2.74
CA GLN A 498 4.12 18.89 -2.22
C GLN A 498 4.43 19.27 -0.77
N LEU A 499 3.98 18.46 0.20
CA LEU A 499 4.05 18.81 1.62
C LEU A 499 5.34 18.37 2.31
N GLY A 500 6.30 17.85 1.54
CA GLY A 500 7.63 17.41 1.99
C GLY A 500 7.72 15.91 2.21
N GLN A 501 8.93 15.48 2.64
CA GLN A 501 9.27 14.07 2.87
C GLN A 501 9.29 13.77 4.36
N PHE A 502 8.69 12.64 4.76
CA PHE A 502 8.65 12.23 6.17
C PHE A 502 8.85 10.73 6.31
N PHE A 503 9.30 10.31 7.50
CA PHE A 503 9.66 8.94 7.80
C PHE A 503 8.77 8.42 8.93
N THR A 504 8.04 7.34 8.64
CA THR A 504 7.14 6.72 9.61
C THR A 504 7.88 5.64 10.38
N PRO A 505 7.94 5.69 11.71
CA PRO A 505 8.52 4.61 12.51
C PRO A 505 7.58 3.41 12.57
N VAL A 506 8.17 2.25 12.88
CA VAL A 506 7.48 1.05 13.37
C VAL A 506 7.89 0.81 14.81
N ALA A 507 7.07 0.11 15.59
CA ALA A 507 7.45 -0.35 16.92
C ALA A 507 6.99 -1.79 17.13
N TYR A 508 7.84 -2.61 17.75
CA TYR A 508 7.54 -4.01 17.97
C TYR A 508 8.23 -4.54 19.23
N ARG A 509 7.67 -5.59 19.79
CA ARG A 509 8.27 -6.26 20.96
C ARG A 509 9.54 -7.00 20.54
N ASN A 510 10.51 -7.07 21.46
CA ASN A 510 11.82 -7.68 21.18
C ASN A 510 11.78 -9.20 20.93
N ASN A 511 10.64 -9.86 21.18
CA ASN A 511 10.39 -11.27 20.83
C ASN A 511 9.87 -11.45 19.39
N VAL A 512 9.71 -10.37 18.63
CA VAL A 512 9.36 -10.41 17.19
C VAL A 512 10.66 -10.41 16.40
N GLU A 513 10.83 -11.42 15.54
CA GLU A 513 11.99 -11.57 14.68
C GLU A 513 11.57 -11.62 13.19
N GLY A 514 12.53 -11.36 12.30
CA GLY A 514 12.37 -11.53 10.86
C GLY A 514 11.63 -10.41 10.16
N LEU A 515 11.55 -9.22 10.75
CA LEU A 515 11.05 -8.01 10.08
C LEU A 515 11.88 -7.73 8.82
N ILE A 516 11.20 -7.55 7.69
CA ILE A 516 11.82 -7.20 6.41
C ILE A 516 11.81 -5.67 6.26
N LYS A 517 13.00 -5.08 6.08
CA LYS A 517 13.12 -3.65 5.76
C LYS A 517 12.62 -3.39 4.35
N SER A 518 11.56 -2.60 4.24
CA SER A 518 10.88 -2.36 2.98
C SER A 518 9.95 -1.16 3.10
N PRO A 519 9.67 -0.45 1.99
CA PRO A 519 8.63 0.59 1.95
C PRO A 519 7.20 0.04 2.13
N VAL A 520 7.05 -1.29 2.10
CA VAL A 520 5.78 -1.99 2.33
C VAL A 520 5.92 -2.91 3.52
N GLN A 521 4.95 -2.91 4.42
CA GLN A 521 4.96 -3.83 5.56
C GLN A 521 4.55 -5.23 5.11
N PHE A 522 5.43 -6.19 5.32
CA PHE A 522 5.20 -7.62 5.11
C PHE A 522 5.17 -8.38 6.43
N PHE A 523 4.34 -9.44 6.51
CA PHE A 523 4.17 -10.25 7.71
C PHE A 523 4.62 -11.70 7.53
N TRP A 524 5.01 -12.12 6.31
CA TRP A 524 5.79 -13.35 6.15
C TRP A 524 7.22 -13.16 6.70
N ASN A 525 7.89 -14.25 7.01
CA ASN A 525 9.18 -14.30 7.67
C ASN A 525 9.23 -13.76 9.12
N MET A 526 8.16 -13.14 9.61
CA MET A 526 8.07 -12.73 11.00
C MET A 526 7.69 -13.93 11.89
N SER A 527 8.35 -14.03 13.04
CA SER A 527 8.05 -15.01 14.10
C SER A 527 7.88 -14.30 15.43
N VAL A 528 7.17 -14.95 16.35
CA VAL A 528 7.02 -14.52 17.75
C VAL A 528 7.57 -15.65 18.61
N GLU A 529 8.62 -15.37 19.43
CA GLU A 529 9.27 -16.32 20.32
C GLU A 529 8.67 -16.31 21.75
#